data_cfe2a25fefc7fd534d412fd8aae1597d
#
_entry.id   cfe2a25fefc7fd534d412fd8aae1597d
#
_cell.length_a   1.000
_cell.length_b   1.000
_cell.length_c   1.000
_cell.angle_alpha   90.00
_cell.angle_beta   90.00
_cell.angle_gamma   90.00
#
_symmetry.space_group_name_H-M   'P 1'
#
loop_
_entity.id
_entity.type
_entity.pdbx_description
1 polymer ?
#
loop_
_entity_poly.entity_id
_entity_poly.type
_entity_poly.pdbx_seq_one_letter_code
_entity_poly.pdbx_strand_id
1 'polypeptide(L)'
;MKNLLLHAYMATTLSIGFTGYLSAQEKGAAVTKPAAPQPQAQPAPAAAPAADPLLTKVQADTAKFTAAFNGAKVDELIGLFSPKAEFVDEEGTIYQGTEEIKALFAAFFEKFPGAQLTMEADSVRPLGDKLIIEEGVRQIAIPNTDNDATLRYIAVHVKDGDAWKLAMVREFANDPAPTPYDYLMPLSMLEGDWVDENPAGVTRVSYRWNEEKTFLLGEYVVQIGDRPAMKSSQRLGWDPVQLKIRSWTFDSDGGFSEGTWTATDEGWIVKSTATLPNGQTGSATLTISVKDDDQISVKSFDRIIGDVVEEPFEITITRRPPEPAK
;
A
#
# COMPACT_ATOMS: atom_id res chain seq x y z
N MET A 1 25.49 15.79 38.32
CA MET A 1 24.22 15.08 38.59
C MET A 1 23.04 15.54 37.74
N LYS A 2 22.94 16.80 37.27
CA LYS A 2 21.88 17.25 36.36
C LYS A 2 21.97 16.66 34.95
N ASN A 3 23.18 16.40 34.45
CA ASN A 3 23.35 15.86 33.09
C ASN A 3 23.09 14.33 32.98
N LEU A 4 23.15 13.58 34.08
CA LEU A 4 22.87 12.15 34.06
C LEU A 4 21.37 11.83 33.99
N LEU A 5 20.54 12.75 34.49
CA LEU A 5 19.08 12.66 34.40
C LEU A 5 18.55 12.95 32.97
N LEU A 6 19.26 13.77 32.21
CA LEU A 6 18.88 14.13 30.85
C LEU A 6 19.08 12.95 29.86
N HIS A 7 20.09 12.11 30.08
CA HIS A 7 20.36 10.92 29.22
C HIS A 7 19.36 9.79 29.47
N ALA A 8 18.81 9.69 30.69
CA ALA A 8 17.80 8.67 31.02
C ALA A 8 16.43 8.90 30.36
N TYR A 9 16.15 10.14 29.94
CA TYR A 9 14.95 10.53 29.20
C TYR A 9 15.02 10.18 27.70
N MET A 10 16.19 9.79 27.21
CA MET A 10 16.46 9.65 25.77
C MET A 10 16.08 8.28 25.19
N ALA A 11 15.88 7.27 26.00
CA ALA A 11 15.55 5.91 25.54
C ALA A 11 14.08 5.74 25.10
N THR A 12 13.22 6.72 25.34
CA THR A 12 11.77 6.65 25.15
C THR A 12 11.25 7.00 23.76
N THR A 13 12.07 7.15 22.76
CA THR A 13 11.70 7.89 21.56
C THR A 13 11.64 7.10 20.25
N LEU A 14 11.77 5.79 20.26
CA LEU A 14 11.22 4.96 19.18
C LEU A 14 9.69 4.86 19.30
N SER A 15 9.15 4.85 20.49
CA SER A 15 7.82 5.37 20.82
C SER A 15 8.01 6.82 21.24
N ILE A 16 7.43 7.77 20.54
CA ILE A 16 7.42 9.17 20.97
C ILE A 16 6.45 9.27 22.15
N GLY A 17 6.83 8.66 23.23
CA GLY A 17 6.23 8.81 24.53
C GLY A 17 6.97 9.89 25.28
N PHE A 18 6.43 11.08 25.29
CA PHE A 18 6.92 12.17 26.10
C PHE A 18 6.48 11.95 27.54
N THR A 19 7.34 11.50 28.42
CA THR A 19 7.07 11.59 29.85
C THR A 19 7.38 12.99 30.33
N GLY A 20 6.39 13.86 30.27
CA GLY A 20 6.42 15.14 31.00
C GLY A 20 6.22 14.92 32.48
N TYR A 21 7.11 15.45 33.30
CA TYR A 21 7.13 15.31 34.76
C TYR A 21 6.14 16.21 35.46
N LEU A 22 5.37 15.60 36.37
CA LEU A 22 4.73 16.06 37.61
C LEU A 22 5.07 17.46 38.09
N SER A 23 4.05 18.28 38.24
CA SER A 23 3.47 18.70 39.51
C SER A 23 2.41 19.77 39.30
N ALA A 24 1.22 19.53 39.75
CA ALA A 24 0.40 20.39 40.55
C ALA A 24 -1.07 20.05 40.40
N GLN A 25 -1.56 19.46 41.46
CA GLN A 25 -2.82 19.62 42.14
C GLN A 25 -3.95 20.44 41.48
N GLU A 26 -5.07 19.72 41.36
CA GLU A 26 -6.46 20.11 41.60
C GLU A 26 -7.00 21.46 41.16
N LYS A 27 -8.00 21.39 40.25
CA LYS A 27 -9.35 21.86 40.55
C LYS A 27 -10.34 21.38 39.50
N GLY A 28 -11.37 20.66 39.96
CA GLY A 28 -12.41 20.08 39.13
C GLY A 28 -13.27 21.14 38.41
N ALA A 29 -13.58 20.81 37.17
CA ALA A 29 -14.68 21.37 36.44
C ALA A 29 -15.52 20.25 35.86
N ALA A 30 -16.82 20.28 36.14
CA ALA A 30 -17.78 19.26 35.74
C ALA A 30 -17.87 19.16 34.19
N VAL A 31 -17.63 17.98 33.66
CA VAL A 31 -17.82 17.70 32.23
C VAL A 31 -19.28 17.34 31.99
N THR A 32 -19.97 18.14 31.23
CA THR A 32 -21.30 17.86 30.71
C THR A 32 -21.19 16.79 29.61
N LYS A 33 -21.91 15.69 29.79
CA LYS A 33 -21.99 14.55 28.87
C LYS A 33 -22.55 14.96 27.50
N PRO A 34 -21.89 14.69 26.39
CA PRO A 34 -22.45 14.92 25.06
C PRO A 34 -23.63 13.96 24.80
N ALA A 35 -24.67 14.48 24.16
CA ALA A 35 -25.84 13.69 23.75
C ALA A 35 -25.44 12.66 22.67
N ALA A 36 -26.03 11.46 22.75
CA ALA A 36 -25.79 10.40 21.79
C ALA A 36 -26.27 10.80 20.38
N PRO A 37 -25.52 10.45 19.30
CA PRO A 37 -25.97 10.72 17.94
C PRO A 37 -27.21 9.88 17.60
N GLN A 38 -28.19 10.52 16.98
CA GLN A 38 -29.38 9.85 16.45
C GLN A 38 -29.00 8.99 15.24
N PRO A 39 -29.62 7.79 15.04
CA PRO A 39 -29.38 6.98 13.86
C PRO A 39 -29.82 7.74 12.60
N GLN A 40 -28.89 8.01 11.70
CA GLN A 40 -29.23 8.48 10.35
C GLN A 40 -29.84 7.33 9.57
N ALA A 41 -31.00 7.56 8.95
CA ALA A 41 -31.64 6.61 8.07
C ALA A 41 -30.71 6.31 6.88
N GLN A 42 -30.43 5.02 6.68
CA GLN A 42 -29.65 4.51 5.55
C GLN A 42 -30.40 4.82 4.25
N PRO A 43 -29.78 5.43 3.24
CA PRO A 43 -30.42 5.62 1.94
C PRO A 43 -30.84 4.27 1.36
N ALA A 44 -32.03 4.22 0.78
CA ALA A 44 -32.52 3.03 0.07
C ALA A 44 -31.54 2.67 -1.07
N PRO A 45 -31.36 1.37 -1.41
CA PRO A 45 -30.51 0.95 -2.51
C PRO A 45 -30.96 1.65 -3.79
N ALA A 46 -30.03 2.35 -4.45
CA ALA A 46 -30.30 2.92 -5.77
C ALA A 46 -30.68 1.79 -6.74
N ALA A 47 -31.75 1.99 -7.51
CA ALA A 47 -32.14 1.07 -8.57
C ALA A 47 -30.94 0.85 -9.50
N ALA A 48 -30.67 -0.40 -9.90
CA ALA A 48 -29.61 -0.74 -10.84
C ALA A 48 -29.75 0.14 -12.10
N PRO A 49 -28.69 0.79 -12.59
CA PRO A 49 -28.76 1.59 -13.81
C PRO A 49 -29.19 0.72 -14.98
N ALA A 50 -30.08 1.24 -15.83
CA ALA A 50 -30.47 0.58 -17.07
C ALA A 50 -29.20 0.28 -17.88
N ALA A 51 -29.10 -0.95 -18.45
CA ALA A 51 -27.93 -1.36 -19.23
C ALA A 51 -27.67 -0.33 -20.36
N ASP A 52 -26.47 0.24 -20.39
CA ASP A 52 -26.05 1.17 -21.42
C ASP A 52 -26.06 0.44 -22.78
N PRO A 53 -26.81 0.92 -23.80
CA PRO A 53 -26.84 0.31 -25.12
C PRO A 53 -25.45 0.15 -25.76
N LEU A 54 -24.51 1.04 -25.42
CA LEU A 54 -23.13 0.99 -25.89
C LEU A 54 -22.37 -0.18 -25.24
N LEU A 55 -22.53 -0.37 -23.93
CA LEU A 55 -21.96 -1.52 -23.22
C LEU A 55 -22.44 -2.84 -23.81
N THR A 56 -23.75 -2.96 -24.04
CA THR A 56 -24.34 -4.15 -24.66
C THR A 56 -23.75 -4.44 -26.04
N LYS A 57 -23.51 -3.41 -26.84
CA LYS A 57 -22.92 -3.56 -28.17
C LYS A 57 -21.46 -4.00 -28.11
N VAL A 58 -20.65 -3.38 -27.27
CA VAL A 58 -19.23 -3.77 -27.08
C VAL A 58 -19.13 -5.20 -26.58
N GLN A 59 -19.95 -5.59 -25.59
CA GLN A 59 -20.02 -6.98 -25.11
C GLN A 59 -20.34 -7.98 -26.24
N ALA A 60 -21.22 -7.62 -27.17
CA ALA A 60 -21.52 -8.46 -28.33
C ALA A 60 -20.32 -8.58 -29.31
N ASP A 61 -19.53 -7.54 -29.48
CA ASP A 61 -18.34 -7.55 -30.34
C ASP A 61 -17.18 -8.27 -29.65
N THR A 62 -16.99 -8.12 -28.34
CA THR A 62 -16.05 -8.91 -27.51
C THR A 62 -16.41 -10.40 -27.53
N ALA A 63 -17.68 -10.76 -27.48
CA ALA A 63 -18.14 -12.14 -27.63
C ALA A 63 -17.80 -12.74 -29.01
N LYS A 64 -17.90 -11.95 -30.10
CA LYS A 64 -17.47 -12.40 -31.44
C LYS A 64 -15.97 -12.63 -31.49
N PHE A 65 -15.19 -11.71 -30.92
CA PHE A 65 -13.74 -11.86 -30.83
C PHE A 65 -13.36 -13.14 -30.09
N THR A 66 -13.94 -13.36 -28.91
CA THR A 66 -13.71 -14.57 -28.11
C THR A 66 -14.10 -15.84 -28.85
N ALA A 67 -15.25 -15.85 -29.54
CA ALA A 67 -15.70 -17.02 -30.32
C ALA A 67 -14.77 -17.31 -31.52
N ALA A 68 -14.30 -16.29 -32.23
CA ALA A 68 -13.36 -16.44 -33.33
C ALA A 68 -12.00 -16.92 -32.84
N PHE A 69 -11.50 -16.41 -31.70
CA PHE A 69 -10.27 -16.84 -31.08
C PHE A 69 -10.35 -18.32 -30.66
N ASN A 70 -11.39 -18.70 -29.91
CA ASN A 70 -11.57 -20.07 -29.42
C ASN A 70 -11.79 -21.09 -30.54
N GLY A 71 -12.24 -20.63 -31.70
CA GLY A 71 -12.33 -21.41 -32.93
C GLY A 71 -11.07 -21.42 -33.79
N ALA A 72 -10.00 -20.74 -33.38
CA ALA A 72 -8.78 -20.50 -34.16
C ALA A 72 -9.06 -19.93 -35.58
N LYS A 73 -10.11 -19.10 -35.69
CA LYS A 73 -10.60 -18.54 -36.96
C LYS A 73 -9.92 -17.22 -37.29
N VAL A 74 -8.67 -17.28 -37.73
CA VAL A 74 -7.81 -16.10 -37.94
C VAL A 74 -8.48 -15.05 -38.84
N ASP A 75 -9.10 -15.45 -39.92
CA ASP A 75 -9.74 -14.49 -40.86
C ASP A 75 -10.96 -13.80 -40.23
N GLU A 76 -11.73 -14.50 -39.37
CA GLU A 76 -12.85 -13.89 -38.64
C GLU A 76 -12.32 -12.89 -37.58
N LEU A 77 -11.21 -13.22 -36.89
CA LEU A 77 -10.56 -12.32 -35.95
C LEU A 77 -10.12 -11.03 -36.66
N ILE A 78 -9.39 -11.17 -37.76
CA ILE A 78 -8.85 -10.03 -38.50
C ILE A 78 -9.98 -9.17 -39.07
N GLY A 79 -11.11 -9.77 -39.44
CA GLY A 79 -12.29 -9.04 -39.84
C GLY A 79 -12.86 -8.06 -38.81
N LEU A 80 -12.47 -8.19 -37.53
CA LEU A 80 -12.88 -7.29 -36.44
C LEU A 80 -11.96 -6.06 -36.32
N PHE A 81 -10.76 -6.08 -36.92
CA PHE A 81 -9.81 -5.00 -36.87
C PHE A 81 -10.03 -4.00 -38.02
N SER A 82 -9.67 -2.75 -37.78
CA SER A 82 -9.55 -1.76 -38.88
C SER A 82 -8.30 -2.04 -39.69
N PRO A 83 -8.24 -1.61 -40.98
CA PRO A 83 -7.10 -1.91 -41.86
C PRO A 83 -5.75 -1.41 -41.34
N LYS A 84 -5.75 -0.34 -40.55
CA LYS A 84 -4.57 0.30 -39.94
C LYS A 84 -4.51 0.08 -38.43
N ALA A 85 -5.10 -0.99 -37.93
CA ALA A 85 -5.10 -1.27 -36.51
C ALA A 85 -3.68 -1.50 -35.97
N GLU A 86 -3.49 -1.24 -34.71
CA GLU A 86 -2.28 -1.53 -33.95
C GLU A 86 -2.61 -2.53 -32.84
N PHE A 87 -1.80 -3.54 -32.72
CA PHE A 87 -1.82 -4.47 -31.59
C PHE A 87 -0.48 -4.39 -30.87
N VAL A 88 -0.49 -4.16 -29.58
CA VAL A 88 0.70 -4.10 -28.73
C VAL A 88 0.57 -5.21 -27.68
N ASP A 89 1.50 -6.17 -27.69
CA ASP A 89 1.51 -7.24 -26.71
C ASP A 89 2.04 -6.79 -25.33
N GLU A 90 2.01 -7.68 -24.36
CA GLU A 90 2.45 -7.42 -22.97
C GLU A 90 3.95 -7.10 -22.86
N GLU A 91 4.76 -7.50 -23.83
CA GLU A 91 6.19 -7.21 -23.91
C GLU A 91 6.45 -5.85 -24.58
N GLY A 92 5.41 -5.20 -25.13
CA GLY A 92 5.46 -3.93 -25.82
C GLY A 92 5.83 -4.04 -27.31
N THR A 93 5.80 -5.24 -27.89
CA THR A 93 5.98 -5.44 -29.33
C THR A 93 4.77 -4.91 -30.08
N ILE A 94 5.01 -4.13 -31.13
CA ILE A 94 3.97 -3.47 -31.92
C ILE A 94 3.76 -4.21 -33.22
N TYR A 95 2.51 -4.60 -33.53
CA TYR A 95 2.07 -5.19 -34.78
C TYR A 95 1.14 -4.22 -35.49
N GLN A 96 1.52 -3.77 -36.68
CA GLN A 96 0.78 -2.74 -37.42
C GLN A 96 0.06 -3.29 -38.65
N GLY A 97 -1.22 -2.97 -38.71
CA GLY A 97 -2.10 -3.37 -39.82
C GLY A 97 -2.53 -4.84 -39.72
N THR A 98 -3.53 -5.18 -40.50
CA THR A 98 -4.16 -6.50 -40.48
C THR A 98 -3.24 -7.67 -40.82
N GLU A 99 -2.22 -7.42 -41.69
CA GLU A 99 -1.30 -8.50 -42.09
C GLU A 99 -0.37 -8.95 -40.94
N GLU A 100 0.23 -8.02 -40.20
CA GLU A 100 1.09 -8.36 -39.07
C GLU A 100 0.28 -8.98 -37.92
N ILE A 101 -0.92 -8.44 -37.64
CA ILE A 101 -1.83 -8.96 -36.61
C ILE A 101 -2.31 -10.36 -37.01
N LYS A 102 -2.56 -10.63 -38.31
CA LYS A 102 -2.89 -11.94 -38.79
C LYS A 102 -1.76 -12.94 -38.60
N ALA A 103 -0.53 -12.55 -38.89
CA ALA A 103 0.65 -13.38 -38.71
C ALA A 103 0.85 -13.70 -37.21
N LEU A 104 0.63 -12.74 -36.31
CA LEU A 104 0.68 -12.93 -34.85
C LEU A 104 -0.30 -14.03 -34.41
N PHE A 105 -1.58 -13.91 -34.74
CA PHE A 105 -2.58 -14.91 -34.32
C PHE A 105 -2.35 -16.27 -34.98
N ALA A 106 -1.91 -16.32 -36.23
CA ALA A 106 -1.58 -17.59 -36.90
C ALA A 106 -0.44 -18.33 -36.19
N ALA A 107 0.65 -17.61 -35.86
CA ALA A 107 1.79 -18.16 -35.11
C ALA A 107 1.38 -18.59 -33.69
N PHE A 108 0.50 -17.81 -33.04
CA PHE A 108 -0.02 -18.17 -31.72
C PHE A 108 -0.80 -19.49 -31.74
N PHE A 109 -1.73 -19.67 -32.68
CA PHE A 109 -2.51 -20.92 -32.77
C PHE A 109 -1.70 -22.11 -33.23
N GLU A 110 -0.65 -21.91 -34.01
CA GLU A 110 0.30 -22.97 -34.34
C GLU A 110 1.06 -23.43 -33.10
N LYS A 111 1.51 -22.49 -32.27
CA LYS A 111 2.28 -22.78 -31.06
C LYS A 111 1.41 -23.33 -29.92
N PHE A 112 0.17 -22.87 -29.82
CA PHE A 112 -0.75 -23.21 -28.73
C PHE A 112 -2.10 -23.71 -29.24
N PRO A 113 -2.15 -24.90 -29.86
CA PRO A 113 -3.37 -25.44 -30.42
C PRO A 113 -4.41 -25.70 -29.31
N GLY A 114 -5.65 -25.23 -29.53
CA GLY A 114 -6.75 -25.42 -28.59
C GLY A 114 -6.76 -24.45 -27.42
N ALA A 115 -5.94 -23.40 -27.43
CA ALA A 115 -6.00 -22.34 -26.43
C ALA A 115 -7.40 -21.74 -26.36
N GLN A 116 -7.88 -21.42 -25.14
CA GLN A 116 -9.19 -20.85 -24.88
C GLN A 116 -9.05 -19.47 -24.25
N LEU A 117 -9.73 -18.51 -24.81
CA LEU A 117 -9.79 -17.12 -24.35
C LEU A 117 -11.10 -16.87 -23.60
N THR A 118 -11.01 -16.21 -22.45
CA THR A 118 -12.10 -15.52 -21.80
C THR A 118 -11.77 -14.04 -21.66
N MET A 119 -12.77 -13.19 -21.79
CA MET A 119 -12.62 -11.73 -21.68
C MET A 119 -13.74 -11.17 -20.80
N GLU A 120 -13.36 -10.25 -19.93
CA GLU A 120 -14.29 -9.49 -19.07
C GLU A 120 -13.96 -8.01 -19.20
N ALA A 121 -14.93 -7.21 -19.62
CA ALA A 121 -14.79 -5.78 -19.74
C ALA A 121 -15.13 -5.13 -18.39
N ASP A 122 -14.16 -4.44 -17.78
CA ASP A 122 -14.31 -3.69 -16.54
C ASP A 122 -14.97 -2.32 -16.79
N SER A 123 -14.64 -1.70 -17.92
CA SER A 123 -15.06 -0.35 -18.27
C SER A 123 -15.23 -0.19 -19.77
N VAL A 124 -16.36 0.43 -20.17
CA VAL A 124 -16.62 0.82 -21.56
C VAL A 124 -17.10 2.26 -21.55
N ARG A 125 -16.40 3.13 -22.27
CA ARG A 125 -16.70 4.56 -22.32
C ARG A 125 -16.58 5.14 -23.72
N PRO A 126 -17.55 5.95 -24.17
CA PRO A 126 -17.42 6.66 -25.45
C PRO A 126 -16.42 7.82 -25.31
N LEU A 127 -15.66 8.05 -26.38
CA LEU A 127 -14.84 9.23 -26.56
C LEU A 127 -15.32 9.98 -27.80
N GLY A 128 -16.44 10.68 -27.64
CA GLY A 128 -17.21 11.27 -28.75
C GLY A 128 -18.02 10.22 -29.52
N ASP A 129 -18.48 10.58 -30.73
CA ASP A 129 -19.44 9.77 -31.50
C ASP A 129 -18.80 8.64 -32.34
N LYS A 130 -17.48 8.63 -32.42
CA LYS A 130 -16.73 7.73 -33.32
C LYS A 130 -15.71 6.85 -32.64
N LEU A 131 -15.49 7.00 -31.36
CA LEU A 131 -14.52 6.25 -30.61
C LEU A 131 -15.16 5.66 -29.33
N ILE A 132 -14.77 4.44 -29.00
CA ILE A 132 -15.07 3.77 -27.74
C ILE A 132 -13.76 3.27 -27.17
N ILE A 133 -13.56 3.45 -25.86
CA ILE A 133 -12.48 2.83 -25.12
C ILE A 133 -13.09 1.73 -24.25
N GLU A 134 -12.56 0.54 -24.39
CA GLU A 134 -12.86 -0.63 -23.58
C GLU A 134 -11.61 -1.01 -22.78
N GLU A 135 -11.75 -1.26 -21.51
CA GLU A 135 -10.70 -1.72 -20.61
C GLU A 135 -11.20 -2.98 -19.91
N GLY A 136 -10.33 -3.97 -19.71
CA GLY A 136 -10.74 -5.20 -19.08
C GLY A 136 -9.60 -6.17 -18.84
N VAL A 137 -9.99 -7.39 -18.52
CA VAL A 137 -9.10 -8.53 -18.27
C VAL A 137 -9.39 -9.61 -19.31
N ARG A 138 -8.35 -10.20 -19.84
CA ARG A 138 -8.42 -11.42 -20.64
C ARG A 138 -7.64 -12.54 -19.98
N GLN A 139 -8.12 -13.76 -20.09
CA GLN A 139 -7.45 -14.96 -19.65
C GLN A 139 -7.33 -15.93 -20.79
N ILE A 140 -6.14 -16.49 -21.01
CA ILE A 140 -5.89 -17.55 -21.99
C ILE A 140 -5.51 -18.81 -21.21
N ALA A 141 -6.34 -19.84 -21.33
CA ALA A 141 -6.06 -21.18 -20.87
C ALA A 141 -5.42 -21.99 -21.98
N ILE A 142 -4.25 -22.57 -21.74
CA ILE A 142 -3.53 -23.43 -22.69
C ILE A 142 -3.71 -24.88 -22.28
N PRO A 143 -4.30 -25.73 -23.12
CA PRO A 143 -4.54 -27.14 -22.78
C PRO A 143 -3.26 -27.88 -22.36
N ASN A 144 -3.39 -28.72 -21.32
CA ASN A 144 -2.31 -29.55 -20.78
C ASN A 144 -1.13 -28.75 -20.17
N THR A 145 -1.36 -27.52 -19.78
CA THR A 145 -0.39 -26.73 -19.02
C THR A 145 -1.08 -26.09 -17.80
N ASP A 146 -0.32 -25.81 -16.74
CA ASP A 146 -0.78 -24.99 -15.61
C ASP A 146 -0.54 -23.48 -15.85
N ASN A 147 -0.21 -23.12 -17.11
CA ASN A 147 0.13 -21.75 -17.49
C ASN A 147 -1.11 -21.02 -18.05
N ASP A 148 -1.99 -20.58 -17.18
CA ASP A 148 -3.03 -19.62 -17.55
C ASP A 148 -2.43 -18.22 -17.53
N ALA A 149 -2.43 -17.54 -18.69
CA ALA A 149 -1.99 -16.16 -18.79
C ALA A 149 -3.18 -15.23 -18.57
N THR A 150 -3.14 -14.43 -17.52
CA THR A 150 -4.11 -13.36 -17.27
C THR A 150 -3.46 -12.02 -17.57
N LEU A 151 -4.04 -11.24 -18.48
CA LEU A 151 -3.54 -9.94 -18.90
C LEU A 151 -4.65 -8.89 -18.79
N ARG A 152 -4.28 -7.66 -18.53
CA ARG A 152 -5.16 -6.51 -18.73
C ARG A 152 -5.06 -6.04 -20.18
N TYR A 153 -6.14 -5.46 -20.71
CA TYR A 153 -6.12 -4.86 -22.02
C TYR A 153 -6.86 -3.52 -22.06
N ILE A 154 -6.43 -2.70 -23.00
CA ILE A 154 -7.17 -1.53 -23.46
C ILE A 154 -7.43 -1.73 -24.95
N ALA A 155 -8.69 -1.61 -25.37
CA ALA A 155 -9.09 -1.63 -26.77
C ALA A 155 -9.74 -0.30 -27.16
N VAL A 156 -9.35 0.22 -28.30
CA VAL A 156 -9.98 1.40 -28.92
C VAL A 156 -10.74 0.94 -30.13
N HIS A 157 -12.06 1.14 -30.10
CA HIS A 157 -12.93 0.88 -31.22
C HIS A 157 -13.20 2.14 -31.97
N VAL A 158 -13.16 2.07 -33.32
CA VAL A 158 -13.54 3.16 -34.22
C VAL A 158 -14.80 2.78 -34.97
N LYS A 159 -15.65 3.78 -35.22
CA LYS A 159 -16.84 3.60 -36.04
C LYS A 159 -16.48 3.59 -37.52
N ASP A 160 -16.80 2.49 -38.19
CA ASP A 160 -16.63 2.29 -39.62
C ASP A 160 -18.00 1.96 -40.25
N GLY A 161 -18.68 2.96 -40.84
CA GLY A 161 -20.07 2.87 -41.23
C GLY A 161 -20.97 2.60 -40.04
N ASP A 162 -21.72 1.48 -40.08
CA ASP A 162 -22.58 1.00 -38.97
C ASP A 162 -21.85 0.01 -38.02
N ALA A 163 -20.64 -0.37 -38.35
CA ALA A 163 -19.84 -1.30 -37.58
C ALA A 163 -18.84 -0.58 -36.67
N TRP A 164 -18.42 -1.24 -35.62
CA TRP A 164 -17.27 -0.85 -34.83
C TRP A 164 -16.12 -1.81 -35.11
N LYS A 165 -14.93 -1.26 -35.29
CA LYS A 165 -13.70 -2.00 -35.57
C LYS A 165 -12.64 -1.70 -34.53
N LEU A 166 -11.85 -2.68 -34.14
CA LEU A 166 -10.68 -2.49 -33.32
C LEU A 166 -9.62 -1.68 -34.07
N ALA A 167 -9.31 -0.51 -33.56
CA ALA A 167 -8.26 0.36 -34.12
C ALA A 167 -6.95 0.22 -33.35
N MET A 168 -7.03 -0.09 -32.06
CA MET A 168 -5.88 -0.36 -31.20
C MET A 168 -6.27 -1.40 -30.16
N VAL A 169 -5.39 -2.33 -29.89
CA VAL A 169 -5.42 -3.18 -28.71
C VAL A 169 -4.06 -3.13 -28.05
N ARG A 170 -4.01 -2.88 -26.77
CA ARG A 170 -2.79 -2.93 -26.00
C ARG A 170 -2.97 -3.82 -24.78
N GLU A 171 -2.04 -4.72 -24.59
CA GLU A 171 -2.02 -5.66 -23.48
C GLU A 171 -0.97 -5.26 -22.45
N PHE A 172 -1.24 -5.63 -21.21
CA PHE A 172 -0.38 -5.35 -20.08
C PHE A 172 -0.34 -6.59 -19.18
N ALA A 173 0.79 -6.84 -18.56
CA ALA A 173 0.84 -7.83 -17.48
C ALA A 173 -0.24 -7.50 -16.43
N ASN A 174 -0.98 -8.53 -16.02
CA ASN A 174 -1.96 -8.39 -14.94
C ASN A 174 -1.25 -8.58 -13.60
N ASP A 175 -0.33 -7.65 -13.30
CA ASP A 175 0.28 -7.64 -11.99
C ASP A 175 -0.81 -7.38 -10.94
N PRO A 176 -0.92 -8.21 -9.92
CA PRO A 176 -1.86 -7.95 -8.84
C PRO A 176 -1.61 -6.54 -8.28
N ALA A 177 -2.68 -5.82 -7.98
CA ALA A 177 -2.53 -4.51 -7.35
C ALA A 177 -1.65 -4.64 -6.11
N PRO A 178 -0.69 -3.73 -5.90
CA PRO A 178 0.18 -3.79 -4.74
C PRO A 178 -0.64 -3.88 -3.45
N THR A 179 -0.32 -4.85 -2.63
CA THR A 179 -0.94 -5.05 -1.32
C THR A 179 -0.36 -4.08 -0.29
N PRO A 180 -0.97 -3.87 0.87
CA PRO A 180 -0.35 -3.13 1.96
C PRO A 180 1.04 -3.66 2.34
N TYR A 181 1.26 -4.97 2.22
CA TYR A 181 2.57 -5.58 2.44
C TYR A 181 3.64 -5.07 1.48
N ASP A 182 3.32 -4.95 0.18
CA ASP A 182 4.29 -4.49 -0.82
C ASP A 182 4.79 -3.07 -0.53
N TYR A 183 3.90 -2.20 -0.04
CA TYR A 183 4.27 -0.85 0.39
C TYR A 183 5.07 -0.82 1.68
N LEU A 184 4.85 -1.78 2.59
CA LEU A 184 5.49 -1.86 3.89
C LEU A 184 6.76 -2.72 3.87
N MET A 185 6.97 -3.54 2.85
CA MET A 185 8.11 -4.46 2.73
C MET A 185 9.47 -3.78 2.97
N PRO A 186 9.72 -2.52 2.55
CA PRO A 186 10.97 -1.84 2.86
C PRO A 186 11.23 -1.63 4.36
N LEU A 187 10.20 -1.77 5.22
CA LEU A 187 10.33 -1.75 6.68
C LEU A 187 10.63 -3.13 7.30
N SER A 188 10.73 -4.19 6.49
CA SER A 188 11.07 -5.54 7.00
C SER A 188 12.42 -5.60 7.71
N MET A 189 13.30 -4.65 7.44
CA MET A 189 14.56 -4.46 8.17
C MET A 189 14.35 -4.29 9.68
N LEU A 190 13.19 -3.74 10.11
CA LEU A 190 12.85 -3.55 11.51
C LEU A 190 12.42 -4.86 12.19
N GLU A 191 11.96 -5.88 11.43
CA GLU A 191 11.48 -7.13 12.01
C GLU A 191 12.55 -7.79 12.88
N GLY A 192 12.19 -8.19 14.09
CA GLY A 192 13.10 -8.82 15.05
C GLY A 192 13.03 -8.21 16.43
N ASP A 193 13.94 -8.63 17.28
CA ASP A 193 14.13 -8.11 18.64
C ASP A 193 15.38 -7.24 18.68
N TRP A 194 15.23 -6.06 19.26
CA TRP A 194 16.28 -5.05 19.31
C TRP A 194 16.48 -4.57 20.75
N VAL A 195 17.69 -4.16 21.07
CA VAL A 195 18.01 -3.63 22.38
C VAL A 195 18.98 -2.44 22.26
N ASP A 196 18.73 -1.43 23.08
CA ASP A 196 19.71 -0.43 23.48
C ASP A 196 19.90 -0.55 24.98
N GLU A 197 21.16 -0.77 25.40
CA GLU A 197 21.55 -0.96 26.80
C GLU A 197 22.67 0.03 27.13
N ASN A 198 22.39 0.92 28.08
CA ASN A 198 23.33 1.93 28.51
C ASN A 198 23.22 2.16 30.01
N PRO A 199 24.14 2.88 30.66
CA PRO A 199 24.11 3.09 32.12
C PRO A 199 22.85 3.79 32.65
N ALA A 200 22.08 4.44 31.79
CA ALA A 200 20.84 5.12 32.17
C ALA A 200 19.63 4.19 32.16
N GLY A 201 19.64 3.15 31.34
CA GLY A 201 18.54 2.23 31.21
C GLY A 201 18.65 1.25 30.06
N VAL A 202 17.58 0.51 29.87
CA VAL A 202 17.45 -0.48 28.80
C VAL A 202 16.18 -0.23 28.01
N THR A 203 16.31 -0.16 26.70
CA THR A 203 15.19 -0.13 25.76
C THR A 203 15.15 -1.45 25.01
N ARG A 204 14.03 -2.13 25.03
CA ARG A 204 13.77 -3.32 24.20
C ARG A 204 12.67 -3.00 23.20
N VAL A 205 12.88 -3.42 21.99
CA VAL A 205 11.92 -3.24 20.90
C VAL A 205 11.73 -4.57 20.20
N SER A 206 10.50 -4.92 19.90
CA SER A 206 10.16 -6.12 19.14
C SER A 206 9.24 -5.72 17.99
N TYR A 207 9.63 -6.04 16.76
CA TYR A 207 8.78 -5.85 15.60
C TYR A 207 8.38 -7.18 14.99
N ARG A 208 7.08 -7.32 14.67
CA ARG A 208 6.49 -8.51 14.05
C ARG A 208 5.39 -8.10 13.07
N TRP A 209 5.28 -8.82 11.97
CA TRP A 209 4.13 -8.70 11.09
C TRP A 209 2.86 -9.22 11.78
N ASN A 210 1.71 -8.58 11.52
CA ASN A 210 0.44 -9.23 11.82
C ASN A 210 0.22 -10.41 10.85
N GLU A 211 -0.78 -11.24 11.11
CA GLU A 211 -1.04 -12.47 10.35
C GLU A 211 -1.23 -12.21 8.84
N GLU A 212 -1.98 -11.17 8.50
CA GLU A 212 -2.28 -10.76 7.12
C GLU A 212 -1.16 -9.94 6.47
N LYS A 213 -0.08 -9.64 7.17
CA LYS A 213 1.02 -8.77 6.74
C LYS A 213 0.59 -7.36 6.29
N THR A 214 -0.55 -6.89 6.80
CA THR A 214 -1.09 -5.55 6.50
C THR A 214 -0.54 -4.47 7.42
N PHE A 215 0.05 -4.86 8.56
CA PHE A 215 0.71 -3.98 9.51
C PHE A 215 1.99 -4.60 10.06
N LEU A 216 2.99 -3.76 10.30
CA LEU A 216 4.14 -4.10 11.12
C LEU A 216 3.87 -3.59 12.54
N LEU A 217 3.88 -4.50 13.52
CA LEU A 217 3.55 -4.24 14.93
C LEU A 217 4.84 -4.09 15.73
N GLY A 218 4.98 -2.99 16.45
CA GLY A 218 6.11 -2.71 17.35
C GLY A 218 5.67 -2.73 18.81
N GLU A 219 6.43 -3.42 19.65
CA GLU A 219 6.27 -3.42 21.10
C GLU A 219 7.54 -2.88 21.74
N TYR A 220 7.40 -1.93 22.63
CA TYR A 220 8.51 -1.26 23.30
C TYR A 220 8.42 -1.43 24.80
N VAL A 221 9.56 -1.67 25.43
CA VAL A 221 9.70 -1.68 26.89
C VAL A 221 10.93 -0.87 27.26
N VAL A 222 10.72 0.20 28.01
CA VAL A 222 11.79 1.10 28.46
C VAL A 222 11.89 1.03 29.97
N GLN A 223 13.06 0.63 30.46
CA GLN A 223 13.38 0.54 31.88
C GLN A 223 14.48 1.55 32.22
N ILE A 224 14.18 2.48 33.10
CA ILE A 224 15.13 3.53 33.54
C ILE A 224 15.38 3.37 35.05
N GLY A 225 16.56 2.89 35.39
CA GLY A 225 16.88 2.59 36.80
C GLY A 225 15.82 1.73 37.45
N ASP A 226 15.42 2.06 38.67
CA ASP A 226 14.41 1.32 39.47
C ASP A 226 12.96 1.79 39.21
N ARG A 227 12.71 2.61 38.22
CA ARG A 227 11.34 3.07 37.92
C ARG A 227 10.52 1.97 37.26
N PRO A 228 9.17 2.01 37.38
CA PRO A 228 8.32 1.11 36.63
C PRO A 228 8.63 1.21 35.10
N ALA A 229 8.69 0.07 34.44
CA ALA A 229 8.92 0.04 33.01
C ALA A 229 7.76 0.70 32.26
N MET A 230 8.09 1.57 31.33
CA MET A 230 7.13 2.12 30.39
C MET A 230 7.00 1.18 29.21
N LYS A 231 5.78 0.97 28.74
CA LYS A 231 5.46 0.13 27.60
C LYS A 231 4.73 0.95 26.55
N SER A 232 4.99 0.65 25.30
CA SER A 232 4.27 1.26 24.19
C SER A 232 4.03 0.22 23.12
N SER A 233 2.89 0.34 22.44
CA SER A 233 2.59 -0.45 21.25
C SER A 233 2.51 0.46 20.04
N GLN A 234 3.05 0.02 18.92
CA GLN A 234 3.06 0.76 17.66
C GLN A 234 2.48 -0.08 16.54
N ARG A 235 1.78 0.56 15.63
CA ARG A 235 1.38 -0.01 14.35
C ARG A 235 1.93 0.84 13.22
N LEU A 236 2.59 0.21 12.26
CA LEU A 236 3.00 0.83 11.01
C LEU A 236 2.12 0.27 9.90
N GLY A 237 1.53 1.14 9.09
CA GLY A 237 0.58 0.76 8.05
C GLY A 237 0.69 1.67 6.83
N TRP A 238 0.18 1.19 5.70
CA TRP A 238 0.01 1.98 4.49
C TRP A 238 -1.28 2.80 4.55
N ASP A 239 -1.18 4.11 4.32
CA ASP A 239 -2.34 5.00 4.18
C ASP A 239 -2.61 5.22 2.68
N PRO A 240 -3.65 4.59 2.11
CA PRO A 240 -3.94 4.69 0.68
C PRO A 240 -4.49 6.06 0.26
N VAL A 241 -4.94 6.88 1.22
CA VAL A 241 -5.43 8.24 0.94
C VAL A 241 -4.27 9.21 0.81
N GLN A 242 -3.29 9.12 1.72
CA GLN A 242 -2.12 9.98 1.71
C GLN A 242 -0.97 9.42 0.87
N LEU A 243 -1.07 8.16 0.41
CA LEU A 243 -0.03 7.41 -0.29
C LEU A 243 1.30 7.41 0.49
N LYS A 244 1.22 7.11 1.79
CA LYS A 244 2.36 7.16 2.71
C LYS A 244 2.29 6.05 3.75
N ILE A 245 3.45 5.65 4.24
CA ILE A 245 3.54 4.84 5.44
C ILE A 245 3.28 5.74 6.65
N ARG A 246 2.42 5.27 7.55
CA ARG A 246 2.10 5.94 8.82
C ARG A 246 2.35 5.02 10.00
N SER A 247 2.58 5.62 11.15
CA SER A 247 2.65 4.91 12.43
C SER A 247 1.70 5.54 13.46
N TRP A 248 1.14 4.70 14.31
CA TRP A 248 0.34 5.07 15.46
C TRP A 248 0.93 4.37 16.68
N THR A 249 1.25 5.14 17.70
CA THR A 249 1.87 4.63 18.93
C THR A 249 0.98 4.95 20.12
N PHE A 250 0.83 4.00 21.03
CA PHE A 250 0.02 4.12 22.24
C PHE A 250 0.88 3.74 23.45
N ASP A 251 0.97 4.64 24.40
CA ASP A 251 1.79 4.51 25.58
C ASP A 251 0.99 4.00 26.80
N SER A 252 1.62 3.26 27.68
CA SER A 252 0.99 2.66 28.85
C SER A 252 0.49 3.69 29.90
N ASP A 253 0.92 4.94 29.78
CA ASP A 253 0.46 6.06 30.60
C ASP A 253 -0.75 6.80 30.01
N GLY A 254 -1.20 6.41 28.80
CA GLY A 254 -2.32 7.01 28.08
C GLY A 254 -1.93 8.07 27.05
N GLY A 255 -0.63 8.36 26.88
CA GLY A 255 -0.13 9.14 25.76
C GLY A 255 -0.29 8.41 24.42
N PHE A 256 -0.31 9.15 23.31
CA PHE A 256 -0.32 8.55 21.98
C PHE A 256 0.34 9.49 20.97
N SER A 257 0.79 8.90 19.86
CA SER A 257 1.42 9.66 18.78
C SER A 257 1.12 9.09 17.40
N GLU A 258 1.27 9.94 16.39
CA GLU A 258 1.17 9.59 14.97
C GLU A 258 2.44 10.02 14.25
N GLY A 259 2.90 9.20 13.31
CA GLY A 259 4.07 9.49 12.50
C GLY A 259 3.79 9.31 11.01
N THR A 260 4.43 10.14 10.19
CA THR A 260 4.45 10.00 8.73
C THR A 260 5.87 9.68 8.30
N TRP A 261 6.03 8.59 7.55
CA TRP A 261 7.31 8.04 7.13
C TRP A 261 7.63 8.43 5.69
N THR A 262 8.83 8.87 5.44
CA THR A 262 9.33 9.21 4.10
C THR A 262 10.68 8.50 3.89
N ALA A 263 10.78 7.71 2.83
CA ALA A 263 12.02 7.03 2.46
C ALA A 263 13.06 8.04 1.98
N THR A 264 14.33 7.76 2.28
CA THR A 264 15.51 8.48 1.81
C THR A 264 16.56 7.48 1.37
N ASP A 265 17.63 7.94 0.74
CA ASP A 265 18.76 7.08 0.33
C ASP A 265 19.46 6.41 1.53
N GLU A 266 19.37 7.01 2.73
CA GLU A 266 20.04 6.52 3.94
C GLU A 266 19.10 5.78 4.91
N GLY A 267 17.80 5.65 4.58
CA GLY A 267 16.79 5.05 5.43
C GLY A 267 15.47 5.81 5.44
N TRP A 268 15.02 6.28 6.60
CA TRP A 268 13.71 6.89 6.76
C TRP A 268 13.75 8.19 7.56
N ILE A 269 12.95 9.17 7.14
CA ILE A 269 12.58 10.33 7.94
C ILE A 269 11.15 10.13 8.44
N VAL A 270 10.96 10.30 9.75
CA VAL A 270 9.63 10.23 10.39
C VAL A 270 9.31 11.56 11.02
N LYS A 271 8.25 12.20 10.57
CA LYS A 271 7.66 13.38 11.24
C LYS A 271 6.54 12.92 12.13
N SER A 272 6.62 13.25 13.41
CA SER A 272 5.69 12.76 14.40
C SER A 272 5.08 13.89 15.22
N THR A 273 3.83 13.67 15.62
CA THR A 273 3.09 14.49 16.58
C THR A 273 2.55 13.60 17.70
N ALA A 274 2.49 14.12 18.91
CA ALA A 274 2.06 13.39 20.08
C ALA A 274 1.06 14.19 20.92
N THR A 275 0.23 13.48 21.66
CA THR A 275 -0.60 13.99 22.74
C THR A 275 -0.18 13.27 24.03
N LEU A 276 0.23 14.05 25.01
CA LEU A 276 0.68 13.52 26.30
C LEU A 276 -0.50 13.36 27.27
N PRO A 277 -0.37 12.49 28.29
CA PRO A 277 -1.44 12.28 29.28
C PRO A 277 -1.89 13.54 30.02
N ASN A 278 -1.00 14.53 30.15
CA ASN A 278 -1.30 15.83 30.80
C ASN A 278 -1.97 16.85 29.87
N GLY A 279 -2.28 16.46 28.63
CA GLY A 279 -2.92 17.31 27.63
C GLY A 279 -1.98 18.21 26.82
N GLN A 280 -0.66 18.15 27.06
CA GLN A 280 0.31 18.81 26.20
C GLN A 280 0.44 18.11 24.85
N THR A 281 0.85 18.85 23.84
CA THR A 281 1.22 18.29 22.53
C THR A 281 2.73 18.22 22.39
N GLY A 282 3.19 17.31 21.56
CA GLY A 282 4.58 17.20 21.20
C GLY A 282 4.77 17.02 19.71
N SER A 283 5.96 17.36 19.22
CA SER A 283 6.40 17.03 17.86
C SER A 283 7.88 16.69 17.84
N ALA A 284 8.26 15.87 16.86
CA ALA A 284 9.65 15.54 16.61
C ALA A 284 9.86 15.11 15.16
N THR A 285 11.09 15.26 14.69
CA THR A 285 11.58 14.63 13.46
C THR A 285 12.58 13.55 13.84
N LEU A 286 12.42 12.34 13.28
CA LEU A 286 13.38 11.25 13.49
C LEU A 286 14.00 10.86 12.15
N THR A 287 15.29 10.48 12.18
CA THR A 287 15.90 9.69 11.11
C THR A 287 16.17 8.28 11.62
N ILE A 288 15.86 7.30 10.80
CA ILE A 288 16.09 5.88 11.06
C ILE A 288 17.00 5.38 9.95
N SER A 289 18.25 5.06 10.29
CA SER A 289 19.28 4.64 9.33
C SER A 289 19.75 3.24 9.67
N VAL A 290 19.75 2.35 8.69
CA VAL A 290 20.35 1.02 8.84
C VAL A 290 21.86 1.17 8.72
N LYS A 291 22.58 0.73 9.73
CA LYS A 291 24.06 0.70 9.72
C LYS A 291 24.56 -0.61 9.10
N ASP A 292 23.95 -1.71 9.51
CA ASP A 292 24.16 -3.06 9.01
C ASP A 292 22.94 -3.94 9.39
N ASP A 293 23.02 -5.25 9.17
CA ASP A 293 21.93 -6.20 9.46
C ASP A 293 21.54 -6.25 10.94
N ASP A 294 22.45 -5.84 11.84
CA ASP A 294 22.29 -5.96 13.29
C ASP A 294 22.25 -4.61 14.01
N GLN A 295 22.37 -3.49 13.30
CA GLN A 295 22.40 -2.16 13.91
C GLN A 295 21.55 -1.14 13.15
N ILE A 296 20.71 -0.43 13.90
CA ILE A 296 19.90 0.69 13.43
C ILE A 296 20.20 1.91 14.28
N SER A 297 20.56 3.02 13.64
CA SER A 297 20.67 4.32 14.29
C SER A 297 19.33 5.05 14.21
N VAL A 298 18.91 5.58 15.33
CA VAL A 298 17.71 6.45 15.44
C VAL A 298 18.16 7.77 16.02
N LYS A 299 17.95 8.84 15.25
CA LYS A 299 18.25 10.20 15.68
C LYS A 299 16.98 11.02 15.71
N SER A 300 16.75 11.74 16.80
CA SER A 300 15.60 12.64 16.97
C SER A 300 16.06 14.07 17.11
N PHE A 301 15.42 14.96 16.38
CA PHE A 301 15.69 16.40 16.37
C PHE A 301 14.38 17.17 16.15
N ASP A 302 14.46 18.52 16.21
CA ASP A 302 13.28 19.40 16.15
C ASP A 302 12.19 18.99 17.15
N ARG A 303 12.63 18.61 18.36
CA ARG A 303 11.73 18.13 19.42
C ARG A 303 11.13 19.28 20.16
N ILE A 304 9.82 19.28 20.25
CA ILE A 304 9.04 20.30 21.00
C ILE A 304 8.03 19.57 21.89
N ILE A 305 7.94 19.97 23.17
CA ILE A 305 6.92 19.52 24.12
C ILE A 305 6.25 20.74 24.71
N GLY A 306 4.95 20.89 24.44
CA GLY A 306 4.27 22.14 24.75
C GLY A 306 4.99 23.30 24.06
N ASP A 307 5.54 24.22 24.85
CA ASP A 307 6.30 25.38 24.35
C ASP A 307 7.83 25.22 24.53
N VAL A 308 8.32 24.04 24.92
CA VAL A 308 9.73 23.81 25.22
C VAL A 308 10.41 23.06 24.08
N VAL A 309 11.50 23.61 23.59
CA VAL A 309 12.39 22.96 22.65
C VAL A 309 13.31 22.01 23.43
N GLU A 310 13.30 20.73 23.06
CA GLU A 310 14.09 19.68 23.67
C GLU A 310 15.37 19.41 22.90
N GLU A 311 16.42 19.00 23.61
CA GLU A 311 17.69 18.63 23.00
C GLU A 311 17.57 17.45 22.04
N PRO A 312 18.28 17.44 20.91
CA PRO A 312 18.35 16.28 20.03
C PRO A 312 19.11 15.13 20.70
N PHE A 313 18.82 13.91 20.26
CA PHE A 313 19.55 12.72 20.71
C PHE A 313 19.72 11.72 19.58
N GLU A 314 20.67 10.82 19.75
CA GLU A 314 20.91 9.68 18.86
C GLU A 314 21.13 8.43 19.69
N ILE A 315 20.49 7.32 19.29
CA ILE A 315 20.70 5.99 19.86
C ILE A 315 20.99 5.00 18.76
N THR A 316 21.69 3.92 19.10
CA THR A 316 21.88 2.77 18.23
C THR A 316 21.26 1.56 18.90
N ILE A 317 20.24 1.01 18.26
CA ILE A 317 19.66 -0.27 18.69
C ILE A 317 20.38 -1.40 17.98
N THR A 318 20.68 -2.46 18.72
CA THR A 318 21.37 -3.64 18.22
C THR A 318 20.39 -4.82 18.21
N ARG A 319 20.46 -5.64 17.18
CA ARG A 319 19.64 -6.85 17.05
C ARG A 319 20.00 -7.83 18.15
N ARG A 320 19.00 -8.30 18.87
CA ARG A 320 19.19 -9.31 19.91
C ARG A 320 19.35 -10.70 19.28
N PRO A 321 20.39 -11.46 19.63
CA PRO A 321 20.50 -12.83 19.13
C PRO A 321 19.31 -13.66 19.60
N PRO A 322 18.87 -14.66 18.81
CA PRO A 322 17.80 -15.56 19.21
C PRO A 322 18.15 -16.26 20.55
N GLU A 323 17.14 -16.45 21.41
CA GLU A 323 17.37 -17.21 22.65
C GLU A 323 17.76 -18.65 22.30
N PRO A 324 18.73 -19.24 23.02
CA PRO A 324 19.07 -20.65 22.81
C PRO A 324 17.83 -21.52 22.98
N ALA A 325 17.64 -22.46 22.07
CA ALA A 325 16.56 -23.44 22.21
C ALA A 325 16.68 -24.17 23.56
N LYS A 326 15.61 -24.19 24.34
CA LYS A 326 15.52 -24.90 25.61
C LYS A 326 15.40 -26.40 25.38
#